data_8372d44302d9a445a563f9a3f337e196
#
_entry.id   8372d44302d9a445a563f9a3f337e196
#
_cell.length_a   1.000
_cell.length_b   1.000
_cell.length_c   1.000
_cell.angle_alpha   90.00
_cell.angle_beta   90.00
_cell.angle_gamma   90.00
#
_symmetry.space_group_name_H-M   'P 1'
#
loop_
_entity.id
_entity.type
_entity.pdbx_description
1 polymer ?
#
loop_
_entity_poly.entity_id
_entity_poly.type
_entity_poly.pdbx_seq_one_letter_code
_entity_poly.pdbx_strand_id
1 'polypeptide(L)'
;TPNKFSLYFSAPADSLPVLKGLNFDEKDAFVIEKTFRNDTIHYWIRDSLLYQQDTLTLSLNYLYTDTLNQLVPRTDTLRLAAKKVKKEEPKKKKKKDDEPEPTKFLSVNTHAPSSMDVFDYITMTFEEPVARFDSAAIHLRQKVDTIWTDVPFELEHDSLDVRRYNLYYDWEPGGEYEFAVDSTAFHGIYGLFTDKIKQAFKVRQIAEYG
;
A
#
# COMPACT_ATOMS: atom_id res chain seq x y z
N THR A 1 -7.72 -11.23 -3.17
CA THR A 1 -7.21 -11.03 -4.55
C THR A 1 -6.27 -12.18 -4.90
N PRO A 2 -6.21 -12.67 -6.14
CA PRO A 2 -5.36 -13.82 -6.51
C PRO A 2 -3.86 -13.49 -6.48
N ASN A 3 -3.50 -12.23 -6.37
CA ASN A 3 -2.14 -11.71 -6.40
C ASN A 3 -1.53 -11.46 -4.99
N LYS A 4 -2.22 -11.91 -3.93
CA LYS A 4 -1.74 -11.78 -2.55
C LYS A 4 -2.19 -12.97 -1.70
N PHE A 5 -1.32 -13.46 -0.81
CA PHE A 5 -1.68 -14.34 0.29
C PHE A 5 -1.11 -13.81 1.61
N SER A 6 -1.65 -14.31 2.73
CA SER A 6 -1.26 -13.83 4.05
C SER A 6 -1.02 -15.01 4.97
N LEU A 7 -0.01 -14.89 5.82
CA LEU A 7 0.29 -15.81 6.90
C LEU A 7 -0.02 -15.13 8.23
N TYR A 8 -0.68 -15.84 9.11
CA TYR A 8 -1.03 -15.37 10.46
C TYR A 8 -0.45 -16.35 11.47
N PHE A 9 0.33 -15.84 12.40
CA PHE A 9 0.97 -16.60 13.46
C PHE A 9 0.32 -16.26 14.80
N SER A 10 0.20 -17.25 15.67
CA SER A 10 -0.40 -17.09 17.00
C SER A 10 0.51 -16.34 17.99
N ALA A 11 1.79 -16.20 17.68
CA ALA A 11 2.77 -15.53 18.50
C ALA A 11 3.67 -14.63 17.64
N PRO A 12 4.21 -13.54 18.23
CA PRO A 12 5.23 -12.72 17.58
C PRO A 12 6.51 -13.50 17.38
N ALA A 13 7.28 -13.12 16.35
CA ALA A 13 8.59 -13.69 16.08
C ALA A 13 9.62 -12.59 15.79
N ASP A 14 10.86 -12.81 16.21
CA ASP A 14 11.97 -11.88 15.96
C ASP A 14 12.41 -11.89 14.49
N SER A 15 12.13 -12.96 13.78
CA SER A 15 12.50 -13.15 12.37
C SER A 15 11.33 -13.60 11.52
N LEU A 16 11.41 -13.28 10.23
CA LEU A 16 10.45 -13.77 9.26
C LEU A 16 10.63 -15.27 9.02
N PRO A 17 9.55 -16.00 8.73
CA PRO A 17 9.64 -17.38 8.27
C PRO A 17 10.37 -17.46 6.93
N VAL A 18 11.11 -18.54 6.72
CA VAL A 18 11.77 -18.80 5.44
C VAL A 18 10.79 -19.51 4.52
N LEU A 19 10.49 -18.85 3.40
CA LEU A 19 9.63 -19.35 2.35
C LEU A 19 10.49 -19.82 1.18
N LYS A 20 10.23 -21.04 0.66
CA LYS A 20 10.87 -21.59 -0.51
C LYS A 20 9.83 -22.09 -1.50
N GLY A 21 9.90 -21.65 -2.76
CA GLY A 21 9.08 -22.17 -3.84
C GLY A 21 9.41 -23.63 -4.15
N LEU A 22 8.38 -24.47 -4.35
CA LEU A 22 8.53 -25.87 -4.77
C LEU A 22 8.17 -26.07 -6.25
N ASN A 23 7.31 -25.22 -6.80
CA ASN A 23 6.92 -25.25 -8.21
C ASN A 23 7.14 -23.90 -8.92
N PHE A 24 7.88 -22.99 -8.29
CA PHE A 24 8.26 -21.68 -8.85
C PHE A 24 9.57 -21.20 -8.23
N ASP A 25 10.20 -20.20 -8.83
CA ASP A 25 11.36 -19.50 -8.25
C ASP A 25 10.86 -18.38 -7.33
N GLU A 26 11.22 -18.45 -6.05
CA GLU A 26 10.84 -17.43 -5.06
C GLU A 26 11.68 -16.16 -5.13
N LYS A 27 12.78 -16.15 -5.88
CA LYS A 27 13.66 -14.99 -6.00
C LYS A 27 12.89 -13.80 -6.59
N ASP A 28 12.85 -12.71 -5.86
CA ASP A 28 12.15 -11.46 -6.26
C ASP A 28 10.63 -11.65 -6.58
N ALA A 29 10.06 -12.81 -6.21
CA ALA A 29 8.68 -13.15 -6.51
C ALA A 29 7.67 -12.34 -5.70
N PHE A 30 8.07 -11.80 -4.53
CA PHE A 30 7.16 -11.17 -3.58
C PHE A 30 7.62 -9.79 -3.13
N VAL A 31 6.65 -8.91 -2.90
CA VAL A 31 6.80 -7.77 -1.98
C VAL A 31 6.21 -8.20 -0.64
N ILE A 32 6.98 -8.04 0.44
CA ILE A 32 6.59 -8.50 1.77
C ILE A 32 6.14 -7.30 2.60
N GLU A 33 4.90 -7.36 3.08
CA GLU A 33 4.32 -6.42 4.04
C GLU A 33 4.12 -7.17 5.36
N LYS A 34 4.55 -6.60 6.48
CA LYS A 34 4.54 -7.28 7.77
C LYS A 34 4.17 -6.33 8.90
N THR A 35 3.59 -6.87 9.97
CA THR A 35 3.42 -6.14 11.22
C THR A 35 4.75 -5.96 11.96
N PHE A 36 4.82 -5.00 12.87
CA PHE A 36 5.99 -4.79 13.73
C PHE A 36 6.38 -6.07 14.50
N ARG A 37 5.39 -6.90 14.86
CA ARG A 37 5.59 -8.13 15.61
C ARG A 37 5.86 -9.38 14.76
N ASN A 38 5.86 -9.25 13.42
CA ASN A 38 5.99 -10.35 12.47
C ASN A 38 4.96 -11.48 12.67
N ASP A 39 3.83 -11.20 13.30
CA ASP A 39 2.73 -12.16 13.51
C ASP A 39 1.73 -12.20 12.35
N THR A 40 1.75 -11.16 11.52
CA THR A 40 0.97 -11.08 10.28
C THR A 40 1.88 -10.66 9.15
N ILE A 41 1.92 -11.48 8.09
CA ILE A 41 2.77 -11.24 6.94
C ILE A 41 1.94 -11.39 5.67
N HIS A 42 1.98 -10.37 4.82
CA HIS A 42 1.34 -10.37 3.52
C HIS A 42 2.42 -10.51 2.44
N TYR A 43 2.22 -11.43 1.53
CA TYR A 43 3.07 -11.66 0.37
C TYR A 43 2.32 -11.21 -0.88
N TRP A 44 2.74 -10.10 -1.46
CA TRP A 44 2.23 -9.57 -2.72
C TRP A 44 3.03 -10.19 -3.86
N ILE A 45 2.36 -10.95 -4.73
CA ILE A 45 3.00 -11.66 -5.83
C ILE A 45 3.30 -10.66 -6.95
N ARG A 46 4.57 -10.40 -7.24
CA ARG A 46 4.99 -9.44 -8.28
C ARG A 46 4.87 -10.02 -9.68
N ASP A 47 5.19 -11.32 -9.83
CA ASP A 47 5.18 -11.98 -11.13
C ASP A 47 3.77 -12.37 -11.54
N SER A 48 3.33 -11.84 -12.68
CA SER A 48 2.01 -12.15 -13.26
C SER A 48 1.86 -13.62 -13.65
N LEU A 49 2.93 -14.30 -14.01
CA LEU A 49 2.91 -15.72 -14.33
C LEU A 49 2.63 -16.58 -13.09
N LEU A 50 3.08 -16.13 -11.91
CA LEU A 50 2.82 -16.84 -10.66
C LEU A 50 1.36 -16.73 -10.21
N TYR A 51 0.76 -15.54 -10.19
CA TYR A 51 -0.63 -15.43 -9.71
C TYR A 51 -1.67 -15.91 -10.74
N GLN A 52 -1.25 -16.23 -11.98
CA GLN A 52 -2.08 -16.92 -12.97
C GLN A 52 -2.05 -18.44 -12.84
N GLN A 53 -1.10 -18.99 -12.09
CA GLN A 53 -1.06 -20.42 -11.82
C GLN A 53 -2.26 -20.86 -10.98
N ASP A 54 -2.79 -22.03 -11.26
CA ASP A 54 -3.91 -22.59 -10.48
C ASP A 54 -3.53 -22.87 -9.03
N THR A 55 -2.27 -23.25 -8.78
CA THR A 55 -1.77 -23.60 -7.45
C THR A 55 -0.30 -23.24 -7.31
N LEU A 56 0.05 -22.50 -6.26
CA LEU A 56 1.41 -22.30 -5.81
C LEU A 56 1.69 -23.28 -4.66
N THR A 57 2.78 -24.02 -4.77
CA THR A 57 3.25 -24.93 -3.72
C THR A 57 4.55 -24.38 -3.16
N LEU A 58 4.60 -24.22 -1.84
CA LEU A 58 5.76 -23.68 -1.15
C LEU A 58 6.04 -24.45 0.14
N SER A 59 7.30 -24.45 0.55
CA SER A 59 7.77 -24.89 1.85
C SER A 59 7.94 -23.67 2.75
N LEU A 60 7.41 -23.75 3.95
CA LEU A 60 7.51 -22.71 4.97
C LEU A 60 8.25 -23.25 6.19
N ASN A 61 9.40 -22.66 6.51
CA ASN A 61 10.15 -22.95 7.73
C ASN A 61 9.95 -21.81 8.73
N TYR A 62 9.49 -22.15 9.93
CA TYR A 62 9.16 -21.19 10.97
C TYR A 62 9.37 -21.81 12.37
N LEU A 63 9.41 -20.95 13.40
CA LEU A 63 9.46 -21.41 14.78
C LEU A 63 8.06 -21.71 15.31
N TYR A 64 7.89 -22.90 15.85
CA TYR A 64 6.65 -23.39 16.43
C TYR A 64 6.86 -23.68 17.92
N THR A 65 5.89 -23.33 18.75
CA THR A 65 5.90 -23.67 20.18
C THR A 65 5.42 -25.10 20.36
N ASP A 66 6.27 -25.96 20.89
CA ASP A 66 5.97 -27.37 21.16
C ASP A 66 5.13 -27.57 22.44
N THR A 67 4.83 -28.80 22.78
CA THR A 67 4.05 -29.17 24.00
C THR A 67 4.80 -28.90 25.31
N LEU A 68 6.10 -28.65 25.26
CA LEU A 68 6.96 -28.27 26.38
C LEU A 68 7.17 -26.75 26.47
N ASN A 69 6.40 -26.00 25.68
CA ASN A 69 6.51 -24.54 25.58
C ASN A 69 7.89 -24.05 25.08
N GLN A 70 8.56 -24.84 24.23
CA GLN A 70 9.85 -24.50 23.63
C GLN A 70 9.64 -24.16 22.16
N LEU A 71 10.39 -23.15 21.67
CA LEU A 71 10.40 -22.80 20.25
C LEU A 71 11.30 -23.77 19.48
N VAL A 72 10.69 -24.54 18.58
CA VAL A 72 11.38 -25.50 17.73
C VAL A 72 11.14 -25.17 16.25
N PRO A 73 12.13 -25.43 15.37
CA PRO A 73 11.94 -25.21 13.93
C PRO A 73 10.95 -26.25 13.38
N ARG A 74 10.01 -25.76 12.60
CA ARG A 74 9.03 -26.59 11.88
C ARG A 74 9.00 -26.22 10.41
N THR A 75 8.85 -27.22 9.56
CA THR A 75 8.69 -27.03 8.12
C THR A 75 7.37 -27.63 7.66
N ASP A 76 6.53 -26.80 7.08
CA ASP A 76 5.26 -27.22 6.50
C ASP A 76 5.24 -26.95 4.99
N THR A 77 4.53 -27.80 4.25
CA THR A 77 4.26 -27.58 2.83
C THR A 77 2.86 -26.99 2.66
N LEU A 78 2.79 -25.80 2.07
CA LEU A 78 1.55 -25.10 1.80
C LEU A 78 1.22 -25.19 0.31
N ARG A 79 -0.08 -25.40 0.02
CA ARG A 79 -0.63 -25.34 -1.33
C ARG A 79 -1.66 -24.23 -1.38
N LEU A 80 -1.35 -23.18 -2.13
CA LEU A 80 -2.17 -21.98 -2.26
C LEU A 80 -2.88 -22.04 -3.61
N ALA A 81 -4.20 -22.26 -3.58
CA ALA A 81 -5.03 -22.19 -4.77
C ALA A 81 -5.68 -20.80 -4.88
N ALA A 82 -5.63 -20.19 -6.06
CA ALA A 82 -6.31 -18.92 -6.30
C ALA A 82 -7.82 -19.11 -6.14
N LYS A 83 -8.42 -18.34 -5.22
CA LYS A 83 -9.88 -18.30 -5.07
C LYS A 83 -10.47 -17.66 -6.32
N LYS A 84 -11.00 -18.46 -7.24
CA LYS A 84 -11.73 -17.96 -8.42
C LYS A 84 -12.98 -17.25 -7.91
N VAL A 85 -12.96 -15.94 -7.83
CA VAL A 85 -14.18 -15.16 -7.65
C VAL A 85 -14.97 -15.35 -8.95
N LYS A 86 -16.13 -16.02 -8.86
CA LYS A 86 -17.08 -16.01 -9.98
C LYS A 86 -17.40 -14.53 -10.22
N LYS A 87 -16.89 -13.98 -11.33
CA LYS A 87 -17.43 -12.73 -11.85
C LYS A 87 -18.91 -13.02 -12.09
N GLU A 88 -19.79 -12.44 -11.27
CA GLU A 88 -21.18 -12.34 -11.68
C GLU A 88 -21.14 -11.63 -13.03
N GLU A 89 -21.57 -12.34 -14.07
CA GLU A 89 -21.74 -11.70 -15.39
C GLU A 89 -22.64 -10.48 -15.16
N PRO A 90 -22.20 -9.27 -15.50
CA PRO A 90 -23.06 -8.12 -15.39
C PRO A 90 -24.28 -8.43 -16.25
N LYS A 91 -25.47 -8.47 -15.61
CA LYS A 91 -26.75 -8.60 -16.33
C LYS A 91 -26.68 -7.69 -17.52
N LYS A 92 -26.73 -8.26 -18.73
CA LYS A 92 -26.61 -7.58 -20.02
C LYS A 92 -27.59 -6.38 -20.06
N LYS A 93 -27.15 -5.22 -19.56
CA LYS A 93 -27.66 -3.95 -20.03
C LYS A 93 -27.09 -3.82 -21.43
N LYS A 94 -27.97 -3.66 -22.43
CA LYS A 94 -27.61 -3.45 -23.84
C LYS A 94 -26.45 -2.46 -23.88
N LYS A 95 -25.24 -2.93 -24.19
CA LYS A 95 -24.08 -2.08 -24.47
C LYS A 95 -24.48 -1.26 -25.71
N LYS A 96 -24.46 0.05 -25.57
CA LYS A 96 -24.23 0.89 -26.73
C LYS A 96 -22.78 0.60 -27.12
N ASP A 97 -22.62 0.02 -28.33
CA ASP A 97 -21.31 -0.11 -28.95
C ASP A 97 -20.70 1.28 -29.04
N ASP A 98 -19.41 1.44 -28.68
CA ASP A 98 -18.55 2.63 -28.79
C ASP A 98 -18.28 3.49 -27.55
N GLU A 99 -18.52 3.05 -26.30
CA GLU A 99 -17.88 3.73 -25.17
C GLU A 99 -16.58 2.98 -24.77
N PRO A 100 -15.40 3.66 -24.78
CA PRO A 100 -14.16 3.08 -24.30
C PRO A 100 -14.33 2.65 -22.84
N GLU A 101 -13.76 1.50 -22.47
CA GLU A 101 -13.79 1.04 -21.09
C GLU A 101 -13.15 2.11 -20.19
N PRO A 102 -13.75 2.45 -19.02
CA PRO A 102 -13.19 3.46 -18.13
C PRO A 102 -11.79 3.05 -17.68
N THR A 103 -10.84 3.96 -17.78
CA THR A 103 -9.47 3.76 -17.30
C THR A 103 -9.50 3.43 -15.81
N LYS A 104 -8.92 2.30 -15.42
CA LYS A 104 -8.81 1.90 -14.04
C LYS A 104 -7.52 2.48 -13.46
N PHE A 105 -7.65 3.34 -12.45
CA PHE A 105 -6.53 3.95 -11.76
C PHE A 105 -6.12 3.15 -10.50
N LEU A 106 -4.88 3.36 -10.07
CA LEU A 106 -4.41 2.92 -8.76
C LEU A 106 -5.15 3.72 -7.67
N SER A 107 -5.93 3.01 -6.88
CA SER A 107 -6.67 3.63 -5.79
C SER A 107 -5.72 4.05 -4.67
N VAL A 108 -5.89 5.27 -4.17
CA VAL A 108 -5.16 5.81 -3.04
C VAL A 108 -6.13 6.45 -2.06
N ASN A 109 -5.96 6.14 -0.80
CA ASN A 109 -6.65 6.80 0.30
C ASN A 109 -5.69 7.83 0.90
N THR A 110 -6.04 9.10 0.78
CA THR A 110 -5.25 10.22 1.31
C THR A 110 -5.89 10.68 2.61
N HIS A 111 -5.14 10.62 3.69
CA HIS A 111 -5.54 11.23 4.94
C HIS A 111 -4.87 12.62 5.04
N ALA A 112 -5.61 13.63 4.62
CA ALA A 112 -5.31 15.03 4.85
C ALA A 112 -6.63 15.67 5.33
N PRO A 113 -6.82 15.83 6.64
CA PRO A 113 -8.06 16.40 7.19
C PRO A 113 -8.20 17.85 6.76
N SER A 114 -9.44 18.33 6.60
CA SER A 114 -9.71 19.74 6.23
C SER A 114 -9.19 20.74 7.25
N SER A 115 -9.04 20.31 8.51
CA SER A 115 -8.38 21.04 9.61
C SER A 115 -7.30 20.12 10.19
N MET A 116 -6.05 20.49 10.04
CA MET A 116 -4.87 19.70 10.37
C MET A 116 -4.18 20.25 11.60
N ASP A 117 -3.65 19.40 12.45
CA ASP A 117 -2.85 19.83 13.59
C ASP A 117 -1.41 20.15 13.16
N VAL A 118 -0.72 21.02 13.92
CA VAL A 118 0.67 21.42 13.61
C VAL A 118 1.68 20.26 13.68
N PHE A 119 1.32 19.15 14.33
CA PHE A 119 2.16 17.96 14.46
C PHE A 119 1.74 16.81 13.53
N ASP A 120 0.67 17.02 12.75
CA ASP A 120 0.18 16.00 11.80
C ASP A 120 1.04 15.91 10.54
N TYR A 121 0.79 14.88 9.79
CA TYR A 121 1.39 14.65 8.48
C TYR A 121 0.35 14.09 7.52
N ILE A 122 0.58 14.23 6.22
CA ILE A 122 -0.31 13.68 5.20
C ILE A 122 0.08 12.23 4.94
N THR A 123 -0.88 11.32 5.06
CA THR A 123 -0.68 9.90 4.74
C THR A 123 -1.36 9.54 3.44
N MET A 124 -0.64 8.84 2.57
CA MET A 124 -1.17 8.20 1.36
C MET A 124 -1.08 6.69 1.52
N THR A 125 -2.21 5.98 1.46
CA THR A 125 -2.25 4.52 1.50
C THR A 125 -2.80 3.98 0.19
N PHE A 126 -2.00 3.20 -0.53
CA PHE A 126 -2.32 2.65 -1.84
C PHE A 126 -3.00 1.28 -1.75
N GLU A 127 -3.81 0.94 -2.75
CA GLU A 127 -4.49 -0.37 -2.87
C GLU A 127 -3.48 -1.52 -3.00
N GLU A 128 -2.32 -1.28 -3.63
CA GLU A 128 -1.23 -2.23 -3.84
C GLU A 128 0.13 -1.56 -3.56
N PRO A 129 1.21 -2.32 -3.36
CA PRO A 129 2.54 -1.73 -3.21
C PRO A 129 2.94 -0.88 -4.41
N VAL A 130 3.63 0.22 -4.14
CA VAL A 130 4.16 1.11 -5.17
C VAL A 130 5.46 0.56 -5.73
N ALA A 131 5.55 0.42 -7.05
CA ALA A 131 6.75 -0.02 -7.74
C ALA A 131 7.73 1.13 -7.98
N ARG A 132 7.20 2.32 -8.28
CA ARG A 132 7.98 3.55 -8.52
C ARG A 132 7.09 4.76 -8.35
N PHE A 133 7.70 5.90 -8.06
CA PHE A 133 7.02 7.20 -8.05
C PHE A 133 7.94 8.29 -8.60
N ASP A 134 7.34 9.38 -9.04
CA ASP A 134 8.02 10.60 -9.47
C ASP A 134 7.79 11.69 -8.43
N SER A 135 8.84 12.04 -7.68
CA SER A 135 8.77 13.09 -6.65
C SER A 135 8.48 14.48 -7.22
N ALA A 136 8.86 14.75 -8.47
CA ALA A 136 8.60 16.03 -9.14
C ALA A 136 7.11 16.22 -9.48
N ALA A 137 6.33 15.15 -9.47
CA ALA A 137 4.88 15.16 -9.73
C ALA A 137 4.05 15.25 -8.43
N ILE A 138 4.70 15.50 -7.29
CA ILE A 138 4.06 15.66 -5.97
C ILE A 138 4.33 17.09 -5.51
N HIS A 139 3.28 17.81 -5.13
CA HIS A 139 3.35 19.22 -4.83
C HIS A 139 2.72 19.51 -3.47
N LEU A 140 3.41 20.32 -2.68
CA LEU A 140 2.84 20.99 -1.51
C LEU A 140 2.96 22.48 -1.72
N ARG A 141 1.86 23.21 -1.57
CA ARG A 141 1.79 24.65 -1.74
C ARG A 141 1.23 25.29 -0.51
N GLN A 142 1.85 26.40 -0.11
CA GLN A 142 1.35 27.28 0.94
C GLN A 142 0.73 28.52 0.30
N LYS A 143 -0.37 28.97 0.84
CA LYS A 143 -0.99 30.21 0.42
C LYS A 143 -0.42 31.39 1.21
N VAL A 144 0.31 32.25 0.50
CA VAL A 144 0.83 33.51 1.06
C VAL A 144 0.01 34.64 0.45
N ASP A 145 -0.73 35.37 1.28
CA ASP A 145 -1.74 36.34 0.86
C ASP A 145 -2.80 35.70 -0.06
N THR A 146 -2.67 35.87 -1.36
CA THR A 146 -3.61 35.32 -2.37
C THR A 146 -2.92 34.34 -3.35
N ILE A 147 -1.62 34.12 -3.19
CA ILE A 147 -0.80 33.35 -4.14
C ILE A 147 -0.40 32.02 -3.52
N TRP A 148 -0.53 30.95 -4.31
CA TRP A 148 -0.04 29.61 -3.97
C TRP A 148 1.44 29.51 -4.34
N THR A 149 2.29 29.19 -3.36
CA THR A 149 3.75 29.06 -3.54
C THR A 149 4.16 27.64 -3.18
N ASP A 150 4.93 26.99 -4.04
CA ASP A 150 5.48 25.66 -3.76
C ASP A 150 6.45 25.73 -2.57
N VAL A 151 6.31 24.79 -1.64
CA VAL A 151 7.16 24.65 -0.46
C VAL A 151 7.81 23.27 -0.45
N PRO A 152 9.06 23.16 0.05
CA PRO A 152 9.74 21.88 0.17
C PRO A 152 9.05 21.01 1.24
N PHE A 153 9.05 19.71 1.05
CA PHE A 153 8.51 18.73 2.00
C PHE A 153 9.39 17.49 2.04
N GLU A 154 9.22 16.68 3.06
CA GLU A 154 9.84 15.38 3.19
C GLU A 154 8.82 14.28 2.92
N LEU A 155 9.17 13.33 2.04
CA LEU A 155 8.34 12.18 1.70
C LEU A 155 9.04 10.90 2.14
N GLU A 156 8.43 10.19 3.07
CA GLU A 156 8.94 8.93 3.58
C GLU A 156 8.05 7.75 3.21
N HIS A 157 8.67 6.64 2.85
CA HIS A 157 8.01 5.35 2.74
C HIS A 157 7.95 4.68 4.11
N ASP A 158 6.77 4.25 4.54
CA ASP A 158 6.60 3.54 5.81
C ASP A 158 7.35 2.20 5.78
N SER A 159 8.19 1.95 6.77
CA SER A 159 9.03 0.76 6.84
C SER A 159 8.24 -0.54 7.12
N LEU A 160 7.01 -0.44 7.62
CA LEU A 160 6.16 -1.57 7.97
C LEU A 160 5.01 -1.79 6.98
N ASP A 161 4.46 -0.71 6.40
CA ASP A 161 3.41 -0.79 5.40
C ASP A 161 3.94 -0.36 4.04
N VAL A 162 4.27 -1.33 3.20
CA VAL A 162 4.82 -1.12 1.84
C VAL A 162 3.91 -0.34 0.89
N ARG A 163 2.68 -0.06 1.32
CA ARG A 163 1.68 0.70 0.57
C ARG A 163 1.50 2.11 1.10
N ARG A 164 2.24 2.51 2.16
CA ARG A 164 2.04 3.78 2.84
C ARG A 164 3.21 4.72 2.62
N TYR A 165 2.88 5.96 2.30
CA TYR A 165 3.81 7.07 2.21
C TYR A 165 3.31 8.20 3.09
N ASN A 166 4.22 8.82 3.83
CA ASN A 166 3.94 9.93 4.73
C ASN A 166 4.68 11.17 4.24
N LEU A 167 3.96 12.28 4.13
CA LEU A 167 4.52 13.58 3.78
C LEU A 167 4.57 14.45 5.04
N TYR A 168 5.77 14.89 5.38
CA TYR A 168 6.06 15.74 6.52
C TYR A 168 6.41 17.15 6.08
N TYR A 169 5.96 18.10 6.86
CA TYR A 169 6.28 19.52 6.69
C TYR A 169 6.13 20.22 8.05
N ASP A 170 6.91 21.29 8.27
CA ASP A 170 6.79 22.15 9.45
C ASP A 170 5.61 23.12 9.26
N TRP A 171 4.42 22.67 9.63
CA TRP A 171 3.17 23.41 9.41
C TRP A 171 3.13 24.70 10.20
N GLU A 172 2.87 25.83 9.53
CA GLU A 172 2.64 27.09 10.21
C GLU A 172 1.21 27.15 10.78
N PRO A 173 1.04 27.50 12.09
CA PRO A 173 -0.28 27.62 12.70
C PRO A 173 -1.17 28.64 11.95
N GLY A 174 -2.37 28.22 11.58
CA GLY A 174 -3.31 29.02 10.81
C GLY A 174 -3.02 29.11 9.32
N GLY A 175 -1.95 28.47 8.83
CA GLY A 175 -1.59 28.42 7.41
C GLY A 175 -2.63 27.68 6.57
N GLU A 176 -2.79 28.09 5.31
CA GLU A 176 -3.61 27.42 4.30
C GLU A 176 -2.67 26.70 3.32
N TYR A 177 -2.94 25.43 3.07
CA TYR A 177 -2.10 24.57 2.24
C TYR A 177 -2.91 23.82 1.18
N GLU A 178 -2.24 23.45 0.10
CA GLU A 178 -2.76 22.61 -0.97
C GLU A 178 -1.76 21.49 -1.24
N PHE A 179 -2.22 20.26 -1.06
CA PHE A 179 -1.49 19.05 -1.48
C PHE A 179 -2.01 18.61 -2.84
N ALA A 180 -1.12 18.34 -3.78
CA ALA A 180 -1.48 17.84 -5.09
C ALA A 180 -0.52 16.75 -5.56
N VAL A 181 -1.08 15.77 -6.28
CA VAL A 181 -0.34 14.70 -6.96
C VAL A 181 -0.81 14.69 -8.40
N ASP A 182 0.11 14.79 -9.33
CA ASP A 182 -0.23 14.73 -10.75
C ASP A 182 -0.60 13.30 -11.17
N SER A 183 -1.34 13.18 -12.26
CA SER A 183 -1.64 11.88 -12.85
C SER A 183 -0.33 11.16 -13.19
N THR A 184 -0.30 9.84 -12.97
CA THR A 184 0.88 8.98 -13.18
C THR A 184 2.05 9.16 -12.22
N ALA A 185 1.93 9.98 -11.16
CA ALA A 185 2.99 10.19 -10.18
C ALA A 185 3.41 8.90 -9.46
N PHE A 186 2.46 8.03 -9.14
CA PHE A 186 2.73 6.72 -8.53
C PHE A 186 2.30 5.58 -9.46
N HIS A 187 3.13 4.56 -9.56
CA HIS A 187 2.85 3.33 -10.28
C HIS A 187 2.88 2.15 -9.32
N GLY A 188 1.81 1.36 -9.31
CA GLY A 188 1.71 0.13 -8.54
C GLY A 188 2.45 -1.03 -9.21
N ILE A 189 2.68 -2.11 -8.45
CA ILE A 189 3.40 -3.30 -8.94
C ILE A 189 2.62 -4.07 -10.02
N TYR A 190 1.33 -3.81 -10.19
CA TYR A 190 0.48 -4.46 -11.20
C TYR A 190 0.19 -3.55 -12.41
N GLY A 191 0.95 -2.45 -12.56
CA GLY A 191 0.90 -1.58 -13.73
C GLY A 191 -0.20 -0.52 -13.70
N LEU A 192 -0.98 -0.43 -12.63
CA LEU A 192 -1.89 0.69 -12.42
C LEU A 192 -1.10 1.94 -12.04
N PHE A 193 -1.64 3.10 -12.33
CA PHE A 193 -1.07 4.40 -11.94
C PHE A 193 -2.14 5.30 -11.31
N THR A 194 -1.71 6.26 -10.51
CA THR A 194 -2.62 7.21 -9.84
C THR A 194 -3.25 8.16 -10.83
N ASP A 195 -4.51 8.52 -10.56
CA ASP A 195 -5.12 9.71 -11.14
C ASP A 195 -4.68 10.95 -10.35
N LYS A 196 -5.06 12.12 -10.86
CA LYS A 196 -4.75 13.40 -10.23
C LYS A 196 -5.47 13.53 -8.88
N ILE A 197 -4.70 13.94 -7.86
CA ILE A 197 -5.21 14.24 -6.52
C ILE A 197 -4.98 15.72 -6.24
N LYS A 198 -5.96 16.35 -5.63
CA LYS A 198 -5.84 17.73 -5.18
C LYS A 198 -6.68 17.92 -3.92
N GLN A 199 -6.06 18.39 -2.84
CA GLN A 199 -6.70 18.57 -1.57
C GLN A 199 -6.18 19.84 -0.87
N ALA A 200 -7.09 20.75 -0.53
CA ALA A 200 -6.78 21.93 0.26
C ALA A 200 -7.17 21.71 1.72
N PHE A 201 -6.38 22.24 2.63
CA PHE A 201 -6.62 22.15 4.07
C PHE A 201 -6.05 23.37 4.79
N LYS A 202 -6.46 23.53 6.04
CA LYS A 202 -5.98 24.59 6.92
C LYS A 202 -5.38 23.99 8.18
N VAL A 203 -4.29 24.57 8.66
CA VAL A 203 -3.67 24.19 9.93
C VAL A 203 -4.31 24.99 11.07
N ARG A 204 -4.57 24.34 12.19
CA ARG A 204 -5.15 24.95 13.37
C ARG A 204 -4.25 26.05 13.92
N GLN A 205 -4.88 27.10 14.48
CA GLN A 205 -4.16 28.13 15.20
C GLN A 205 -3.79 27.64 16.60
N ILE A 206 -2.69 28.19 17.17
CA ILE A 206 -2.24 27.82 18.53
C ILE A 206 -3.35 28.07 19.57
N ALA A 207 -4.14 29.13 19.39
CA ALA A 207 -5.27 29.46 20.28
C ALA A 207 -6.39 28.38 20.28
N GLU A 208 -6.43 27.47 19.31
CA GLU A 208 -7.44 26.41 19.23
C GLU A 208 -7.05 25.14 20.03
N TYR A 209 -5.85 25.11 20.61
CA TYR A 209 -5.37 24.00 21.43
C TYR A 209 -5.69 24.13 22.93
N GLY A 210 -6.42 25.15 23.35
CA GLY A 210 -6.95 25.36 24.71
C GLY A 210 -6.03 26.09 25.64
#